data_3f4bf9c4f7b1bdac6c9d0bf6e7570eac
#
_entry.id   3f4bf9c4f7b1bdac6c9d0bf6e7570eac
#
_cell.length_a   1.000
_cell.length_b   1.000
_cell.length_c   1.000
_cell.angle_alpha   90.00
_cell.angle_beta   90.00
_cell.angle_gamma   90.00
#
_symmetry.space_group_name_H-M   'P 1'
#
loop_
_entity.id
_entity.type
_entity.pdbx_description
1 polymer ?
#
loop_
_entity_poly.entity_id
_entity_poly.type
_entity_poly.pdbx_seq_one_letter_code
_entity_poly.pdbx_strand_id
1 'polypeptide(L)'
;LSGDWGPWVSIVAAVVIAVVIVAAFLVWGVPRASGRARATRELFGADEQRSAAELRRDAETLAAKSEWDAAIVLRFRALARGLIERGAVDTPPGATVHAFARAAARALPAHAGALESAAGAFDDVRYLRRPGTEELYRRIAAVDDQVSTARPVLTELAGATS
;
A
#
# COMPACT_ATOMS: atom_id res chain seq x y z
N LEU A 1 30.96 -48.78 -34.58
CA LEU A 1 29.81 -48.57 -33.69
C LEU A 1 29.65 -47.08 -33.39
N SER A 2 29.17 -46.31 -34.39
CA SER A 2 28.87 -44.88 -34.23
C SER A 2 27.43 -44.77 -33.82
N GLY A 3 27.22 -44.63 -32.53
CA GLY A 3 25.87 -44.43 -31.95
C GLY A 3 25.34 -43.04 -32.33
N ASP A 4 24.29 -43.00 -33.06
CA ASP A 4 23.50 -41.80 -33.45
C ASP A 4 22.79 -41.18 -32.25
N TRP A 5 23.58 -40.60 -31.34
CA TRP A 5 23.08 -39.97 -30.11
C TRP A 5 22.87 -38.45 -30.29
N GLY A 6 23.15 -37.93 -31.48
CA GLY A 6 23.20 -36.49 -31.77
C GLY A 6 21.86 -35.76 -31.60
N PRO A 7 20.75 -36.18 -32.24
CA PRO A 7 19.52 -35.35 -32.21
C PRO A 7 18.78 -35.41 -30.87
N TRP A 8 18.80 -36.56 -30.20
CA TRP A 8 18.12 -36.74 -28.91
C TRP A 8 18.79 -36.00 -27.78
N VAL A 9 20.12 -35.98 -27.74
CA VAL A 9 20.89 -35.24 -26.73
C VAL A 9 20.67 -33.75 -26.88
N SER A 10 20.57 -33.24 -28.11
CA SER A 10 20.29 -31.83 -28.37
C SER A 10 18.85 -31.44 -27.93
N ILE A 11 17.87 -32.31 -28.15
CA ILE A 11 16.49 -32.09 -27.73
C ILE A 11 16.37 -32.11 -26.20
N VAL A 12 17.00 -33.08 -25.55
CA VAL A 12 17.02 -33.16 -24.07
C VAL A 12 17.71 -31.94 -23.46
N ALA A 13 18.85 -31.52 -24.03
CA ALA A 13 19.57 -30.32 -23.58
C ALA A 13 18.70 -29.05 -23.74
N ALA A 14 18.00 -28.91 -24.87
CA ALA A 14 17.11 -27.77 -25.11
C ALA A 14 15.91 -27.74 -24.12
N VAL A 15 15.33 -28.90 -23.82
CA VAL A 15 14.24 -29.02 -22.83
C VAL A 15 14.74 -28.68 -21.42
N VAL A 16 15.92 -29.17 -21.03
CA VAL A 16 16.51 -28.86 -19.72
C VAL A 16 16.81 -27.36 -19.59
N ILE A 17 17.36 -26.75 -20.63
CA ILE A 17 17.62 -25.30 -20.66
C ILE A 17 16.31 -24.51 -20.59
N ALA A 18 15.28 -24.91 -21.32
CA ALA A 18 13.97 -24.27 -21.27
C ALA A 18 13.33 -24.38 -19.87
N VAL A 19 13.43 -25.54 -19.23
CA VAL A 19 12.93 -25.76 -17.86
C VAL A 19 13.73 -24.91 -16.86
N VAL A 20 15.04 -24.82 -16.99
CA VAL A 20 15.89 -23.97 -16.14
C VAL A 20 15.57 -22.48 -16.33
N ILE A 21 15.35 -22.04 -17.58
CA ILE A 21 14.94 -20.66 -17.86
C ILE A 21 13.58 -20.36 -17.28
N VAL A 22 12.59 -21.26 -17.44
CA VAL A 22 11.25 -21.10 -16.86
C VAL A 22 11.32 -21.11 -15.34
N ALA A 23 12.10 -22.02 -14.74
CA ALA A 23 12.31 -22.07 -13.30
C ALA A 23 13.03 -20.80 -12.79
N ALA A 24 14.03 -20.31 -13.49
CA ALA A 24 14.71 -19.04 -13.19
C ALA A 24 13.73 -17.86 -13.32
N PHE A 25 12.87 -17.82 -14.34
CA PHE A 25 11.85 -16.79 -14.51
C PHE A 25 10.78 -16.85 -13.40
N LEU A 26 10.38 -18.04 -12.96
CA LEU A 26 9.47 -18.24 -11.86
C LEU A 26 10.09 -17.89 -10.51
N VAL A 27 11.37 -18.18 -10.31
CA VAL A 27 12.10 -17.91 -9.06
C VAL A 27 12.57 -16.45 -9.00
N TRP A 28 13.01 -15.85 -10.10
CA TRP A 28 13.53 -14.47 -10.13
C TRP A 28 12.46 -13.42 -10.51
N GLY A 29 11.38 -13.83 -11.19
CA GLY A 29 10.20 -12.96 -11.44
C GLY A 29 9.31 -12.77 -10.21
N VAL A 30 9.29 -13.75 -9.32
CA VAL A 30 8.45 -13.75 -8.10
C VAL A 30 8.88 -12.73 -7.02
N PRO A 31 10.17 -12.38 -6.79
CA PRO A 31 10.51 -11.45 -5.70
C PRO A 31 9.95 -10.04 -5.88
N ARG A 32 9.81 -9.55 -7.12
CA ARG A 32 9.23 -8.22 -7.36
C ARG A 32 7.72 -8.20 -7.23
N ALA A 33 7.03 -9.24 -7.67
CA ALA A 33 5.59 -9.39 -7.51
C ALA A 33 5.22 -9.68 -6.05
N SER A 34 6.03 -10.45 -5.32
CA SER A 34 5.81 -10.77 -3.90
C SER A 34 6.04 -9.56 -3.00
N GLY A 35 7.04 -8.73 -3.28
CA GLY A 35 7.26 -7.47 -2.56
C GLY A 35 6.14 -6.47 -2.81
N ARG A 36 5.67 -6.36 -4.05
CA ARG A 36 4.51 -5.54 -4.44
C ARG A 36 3.23 -5.98 -3.74
N ALA A 37 2.90 -7.27 -3.78
CA ALA A 37 1.72 -7.82 -3.14
C ALA A 37 1.79 -7.71 -1.62
N ARG A 38 2.99 -7.83 -1.02
CA ARG A 38 3.18 -7.79 0.43
C ARG A 38 2.94 -6.39 1.00
N ALA A 39 3.41 -5.35 0.35
CA ALA A 39 3.28 -4.00 0.87
C ALA A 39 1.92 -3.35 0.56
N THR A 40 1.28 -3.71 -0.56
CA THR A 40 -0.15 -3.38 -0.76
C THR A 40 -1.00 -4.10 0.29
N ARG A 41 -0.60 -5.32 0.71
CA ARG A 41 -1.22 -6.03 1.83
C ARG A 41 -0.96 -5.38 3.18
N GLU A 42 0.19 -4.76 3.38
CA GLU A 42 0.49 -4.07 4.64
C GLU A 42 -0.41 -2.86 4.83
N LEU A 43 -0.59 -2.05 3.81
CA LEU A 43 -1.42 -0.84 3.89
C LEU A 43 -2.92 -1.13 3.79
N PHE A 44 -3.35 -1.94 2.82
CA PHE A 44 -4.77 -2.12 2.53
C PHE A 44 -5.35 -3.50 2.91
N GLY A 45 -4.51 -4.50 3.20
CA GLY A 45 -4.93 -5.90 3.34
C GLY A 45 -4.92 -6.64 2.01
N ALA A 46 -5.15 -7.98 2.06
CA ALA A 46 -4.94 -8.86 0.91
C ALA A 46 -5.92 -8.62 -0.25
N ASP A 47 -7.14 -8.19 0.04
CA ASP A 47 -8.25 -8.07 -0.91
C ASP A 47 -9.02 -6.75 -0.76
N GLU A 48 -8.35 -5.67 -0.33
CA GLU A 48 -9.01 -4.42 -0.07
C GLU A 48 -9.33 -3.67 -1.37
N GLN A 49 -10.55 -3.81 -1.84
CA GLN A 49 -11.09 -3.10 -3.01
C GLN A 49 -12.10 -2.01 -2.65
N ARG A 50 -12.43 -1.87 -1.36
CA ARG A 50 -13.37 -0.86 -0.89
C ARG A 50 -12.87 0.55 -1.17
N SER A 51 -13.79 1.44 -1.51
CA SER A 51 -13.53 2.87 -1.65
C SER A 51 -13.20 3.52 -0.30
N ALA A 52 -12.59 4.70 -0.34
CA ALA A 52 -12.35 5.49 0.87
C ALA A 52 -13.64 5.76 1.66
N ALA A 53 -14.75 6.00 0.97
CA ALA A 53 -16.05 6.23 1.60
C ALA A 53 -16.60 5.00 2.33
N GLU A 54 -16.43 3.81 1.78
CA GLU A 54 -16.81 2.55 2.42
C GLU A 54 -15.95 2.26 3.64
N LEU A 55 -14.63 2.44 3.51
CA LEU A 55 -13.70 2.26 4.63
C LEU A 55 -13.99 3.23 5.79
N ARG A 56 -14.39 4.49 5.51
CA ARG A 56 -14.81 5.45 6.55
C ARG A 56 -16.04 4.97 7.29
N ARG A 57 -17.08 4.55 6.58
CA ARG A 57 -18.32 4.03 7.20
C ARG A 57 -18.08 2.81 8.08
N ASP A 58 -17.22 1.89 7.60
CA ASP A 58 -16.87 0.70 8.37
C ASP A 58 -16.06 1.09 9.62
N ALA A 59 -15.12 2.03 9.51
CA ALA A 59 -14.36 2.54 10.65
C ALA A 59 -15.27 3.22 11.68
N GLU A 60 -16.24 4.01 11.25
CA GLU A 60 -17.25 4.64 12.13
C GLU A 60 -18.11 3.59 12.83
N THR A 61 -18.51 2.54 12.12
CA THR A 61 -19.30 1.42 12.70
C THR A 61 -18.49 0.69 13.78
N LEU A 62 -17.20 0.46 13.58
CA LEU A 62 -16.31 -0.15 14.58
C LEU A 62 -16.08 0.78 15.78
N ALA A 63 -15.88 2.08 15.51
CA ALA A 63 -15.73 3.08 16.56
C ALA A 63 -17.00 3.18 17.46
N ALA A 64 -18.20 3.09 16.88
CA ALA A 64 -19.45 3.05 17.63
C ALA A 64 -19.57 1.83 18.56
N LYS A 65 -18.82 0.75 18.26
CA LYS A 65 -18.73 -0.45 19.11
C LYS A 65 -17.53 -0.41 20.07
N SER A 66 -16.80 0.69 20.11
CA SER A 66 -15.54 0.82 20.85
C SER A 66 -14.44 -0.15 20.41
N GLU A 67 -14.51 -0.67 19.19
CA GLU A 67 -13.49 -1.53 18.58
C GLU A 67 -12.37 -0.66 18.01
N TRP A 68 -11.64 0.05 18.90
CA TRP A 68 -10.72 1.13 18.54
C TRP A 68 -9.58 0.69 17.66
N ASP A 69 -8.98 -0.50 17.90
CA ASP A 69 -7.86 -1.03 17.11
C ASP A 69 -8.27 -1.18 15.63
N ALA A 70 -9.38 -1.86 15.40
CA ALA A 70 -9.89 -2.08 14.05
C ALA A 70 -10.37 -0.77 13.39
N ALA A 71 -11.02 0.10 14.16
CA ALA A 71 -11.48 1.42 13.69
C ALA A 71 -10.30 2.30 13.23
N ILE A 72 -9.20 2.35 14.00
CA ILE A 72 -7.97 3.08 13.69
C ILE A 72 -7.34 2.58 12.40
N VAL A 73 -7.20 1.26 12.28
CA VAL A 73 -6.63 0.63 11.08
C VAL A 73 -7.46 0.95 9.85
N LEU A 74 -8.79 0.83 9.92
CA LEU A 74 -9.66 1.13 8.78
C LEU A 74 -9.70 2.62 8.46
N ARG A 75 -9.68 3.51 9.46
CA ARG A 75 -9.69 4.96 9.22
C ARG A 75 -8.41 5.43 8.53
N PHE A 76 -7.24 4.90 8.93
CA PHE A 76 -5.99 5.20 8.23
C PHE A 76 -5.99 4.67 6.80
N ARG A 77 -6.53 3.48 6.56
CA ARG A 77 -6.69 2.94 5.20
C ARG A 77 -7.61 3.80 4.35
N ALA A 78 -8.69 4.33 4.93
CA ALA A 78 -9.60 5.25 4.26
C ALA A 78 -8.88 6.55 3.85
N LEU A 79 -8.07 7.13 4.74
CA LEU A 79 -7.23 8.28 4.46
C LEU A 79 -6.30 8.00 3.27
N ALA A 80 -5.57 6.89 3.32
CA ALA A 80 -4.64 6.52 2.26
C ALA A 80 -5.35 6.29 0.92
N ARG A 81 -6.47 5.57 0.93
CA ARG A 81 -7.29 5.31 -0.25
C ARG A 81 -7.82 6.63 -0.84
N GLY A 82 -8.32 7.53 -0.01
CA GLY A 82 -8.85 8.81 -0.46
C GLY A 82 -7.80 9.71 -1.13
N LEU A 83 -6.56 9.72 -0.65
CA LEU A 83 -5.47 10.45 -1.28
C LEU A 83 -5.07 9.84 -2.63
N ILE A 84 -5.08 8.51 -2.76
CA ILE A 84 -4.79 7.79 -4.01
C ILE A 84 -5.93 7.99 -5.02
N GLU A 85 -7.19 7.84 -4.62
CA GLU A 85 -8.37 8.02 -5.50
C GLU A 85 -8.43 9.41 -6.13
N ARG A 86 -7.96 10.42 -5.39
CA ARG A 86 -7.90 11.81 -5.89
C ARG A 86 -6.64 12.11 -6.70
N GLY A 87 -5.73 11.16 -6.85
CA GLY A 87 -4.44 11.36 -7.50
C GLY A 87 -3.51 12.32 -6.74
N ALA A 88 -3.78 12.57 -5.45
CA ALA A 88 -2.94 13.42 -4.61
C ALA A 88 -1.61 12.75 -4.26
N VAL A 89 -1.59 11.43 -4.21
CA VAL A 89 -0.40 10.62 -3.94
C VAL A 89 -0.35 9.49 -4.95
N ASP A 90 0.74 9.41 -5.68
CA ASP A 90 1.09 8.23 -6.45
C ASP A 90 1.92 7.32 -5.57
N THR A 91 1.34 6.18 -5.21
CA THR A 91 2.00 5.22 -4.34
C THR A 91 2.50 4.05 -5.18
N PRO A 92 3.82 3.88 -5.32
CA PRO A 92 4.37 2.72 -5.99
C PRO A 92 3.81 1.45 -5.33
N PRO A 93 3.42 0.44 -6.11
CA PRO A 93 3.05 -0.84 -5.54
C PRO A 93 4.18 -1.34 -4.65
N GLY A 94 3.87 -1.66 -3.41
CA GLY A 94 4.87 -2.08 -2.45
C GLY A 94 5.33 -1.01 -1.46
N ALA A 95 4.77 0.20 -1.49
CA ALA A 95 5.11 1.22 -0.51
C ALA A 95 4.67 0.81 0.91
N THR A 96 5.56 0.98 1.86
CA THR A 96 5.23 0.83 3.29
C THR A 96 4.35 1.99 3.74
N VAL A 97 3.70 1.85 4.90
CA VAL A 97 2.91 2.92 5.54
C VAL A 97 3.70 4.21 5.66
N HIS A 98 4.95 4.14 6.12
CA HIS A 98 5.82 5.31 6.23
C HIS A 98 6.27 5.87 4.87
N ALA A 99 6.49 5.04 3.86
CA ALA A 99 6.79 5.53 2.52
C ALA A 99 5.59 6.28 1.92
N PHE A 100 4.37 5.76 2.14
CA PHE A 100 3.14 6.45 1.80
C PHE A 100 3.02 7.80 2.55
N ALA A 101 3.20 7.80 3.88
CA ALA A 101 3.11 9.03 4.69
C ALA A 101 4.09 10.11 4.21
N ARG A 102 5.34 9.74 3.89
CA ARG A 102 6.32 10.67 3.31
C ARG A 102 5.91 11.20 1.93
N ALA A 103 5.31 10.35 1.08
CA ALA A 103 4.80 10.81 -0.21
C ALA A 103 3.63 11.78 -0.03
N ALA A 104 2.70 11.47 0.87
CA ALA A 104 1.58 12.33 1.23
C ALA A 104 2.05 13.66 1.85
N ALA A 105 3.06 13.62 2.72
CA ALA A 105 3.67 14.82 3.31
C ALA A 105 4.31 15.75 2.27
N ARG A 106 4.91 15.19 1.22
CA ARG A 106 5.44 16.00 0.10
C ARG A 106 4.33 16.65 -0.72
N ALA A 107 3.22 15.93 -0.93
CA ALA A 107 2.07 16.45 -1.65
C ALA A 107 1.27 17.48 -0.84
N LEU A 108 1.24 17.32 0.48
CA LEU A 108 0.48 18.15 1.43
C LEU A 108 1.38 18.63 2.58
N PRO A 109 2.35 19.53 2.33
CA PRO A 109 3.36 19.93 3.34
C PRO A 109 2.75 20.51 4.62
N ALA A 110 1.62 21.22 4.51
CA ALA A 110 0.92 21.79 5.66
C ALA A 110 0.38 20.70 6.63
N HIS A 111 0.24 19.45 6.17
CA HIS A 111 -0.26 18.32 6.95
C HIS A 111 0.82 17.26 7.24
N ALA A 112 2.09 17.52 6.92
CA ALA A 112 3.18 16.55 6.98
C ALA A 112 3.27 15.85 8.36
N GLY A 113 3.36 16.62 9.44
CA GLY A 113 3.46 16.07 10.79
C GLY A 113 2.24 15.27 11.22
N ALA A 114 1.04 15.69 10.79
CA ALA A 114 -0.20 14.97 11.07
C ALA A 114 -0.27 13.63 10.33
N LEU A 115 0.17 13.59 9.07
CA LEU A 115 0.24 12.37 8.25
C LEU A 115 1.26 11.37 8.81
N GLU A 116 2.42 11.83 9.22
CA GLU A 116 3.45 10.99 9.86
C GLU A 116 2.98 10.45 11.21
N SER A 117 2.31 11.27 12.02
CA SER A 117 1.72 10.84 13.28
C SER A 117 0.62 9.79 13.08
N ALA A 118 -0.22 9.95 12.07
CA ALA A 118 -1.26 8.99 11.72
C ALA A 118 -0.66 7.65 11.27
N ALA A 119 0.43 7.67 10.50
CA ALA A 119 1.16 6.47 10.09
C ALA A 119 1.78 5.74 11.30
N GLY A 120 2.41 6.49 12.22
CA GLY A 120 2.94 5.92 13.47
C GLY A 120 1.86 5.28 14.33
N ALA A 121 0.69 5.92 14.46
CA ALA A 121 -0.44 5.37 15.19
C ALA A 121 -0.99 4.08 14.57
N PHE A 122 -1.04 4.00 13.23
CA PHE A 122 -1.40 2.77 12.53
C PHE A 122 -0.41 1.64 12.84
N ASP A 123 0.90 1.91 12.79
CA ASP A 123 1.93 0.91 13.06
C ASP A 123 1.89 0.45 14.53
N ASP A 124 1.70 1.38 15.47
CA ASP A 124 1.58 1.07 16.89
C ASP A 124 0.44 0.08 17.14
N VAL A 125 -0.73 0.32 16.59
CA VAL A 125 -1.90 -0.54 16.78
C VAL A 125 -1.76 -1.83 15.97
N ARG A 126 -1.34 -1.76 14.72
CA ARG A 126 -1.35 -2.89 13.80
C ARG A 126 -0.24 -3.89 14.06
N TYR A 127 0.96 -3.42 14.39
CA TYR A 127 2.16 -4.24 14.49
C TYR A 127 2.76 -4.31 15.89
N LEU A 128 2.73 -3.22 16.65
CA LEU A 128 3.27 -3.17 18.01
C LEU A 128 2.24 -3.57 19.07
N ARG A 129 1.02 -3.90 18.67
CA ARG A 129 -0.08 -4.32 19.54
C ARG A 129 -0.35 -3.35 20.69
N ARG A 130 -0.14 -2.07 20.47
CA ARG A 130 -0.54 -1.02 21.40
C ARG A 130 -2.05 -0.84 21.30
N PRO A 131 -2.78 -0.79 22.41
CA PRO A 131 -4.23 -0.65 22.37
C PRO A 131 -4.62 0.69 21.74
N GLY A 132 -5.55 0.64 20.80
CA GLY A 132 -6.19 1.83 20.25
C GLY A 132 -7.07 2.50 21.30
N THR A 133 -7.25 3.80 21.15
CA THR A 133 -8.11 4.60 22.02
C THR A 133 -9.06 5.47 21.19
N GLU A 134 -10.16 5.88 21.80
CA GLU A 134 -11.09 6.83 21.19
C GLU A 134 -10.39 8.11 20.73
N GLU A 135 -9.52 8.64 21.58
CA GLU A 135 -8.77 9.86 21.27
C GLU A 135 -7.83 9.69 20.07
N LEU A 136 -7.18 8.53 19.97
CA LEU A 136 -6.30 8.21 18.84
C LEU A 136 -7.12 8.08 17.55
N TYR A 137 -8.28 7.42 17.60
CA TYR A 137 -9.20 7.34 16.48
C TYR A 137 -9.66 8.72 16.03
N ARG A 138 -10.09 9.59 16.95
CA ARG A 138 -10.54 10.96 16.65
C ARG A 138 -9.43 11.79 15.98
N ARG A 139 -8.18 11.65 16.42
CA ARG A 139 -7.04 12.33 15.80
C ARG A 139 -6.85 11.90 14.35
N ILE A 140 -6.87 10.60 14.07
CA ILE A 140 -6.73 10.09 12.71
C ILE A 140 -7.91 10.51 11.84
N ALA A 141 -9.13 10.47 12.38
CA ALA A 141 -10.32 10.94 11.68
C ALA A 141 -10.23 12.42 11.31
N ALA A 142 -9.76 13.28 12.23
CA ALA A 142 -9.55 14.69 11.95
C ALA A 142 -8.49 14.93 10.86
N VAL A 143 -7.41 14.16 10.85
CA VAL A 143 -6.39 14.22 9.78
C VAL A 143 -7.01 13.82 8.44
N ASP A 144 -7.75 12.70 8.38
CA ASP A 144 -8.43 12.24 7.17
C ASP A 144 -9.39 13.32 6.63
N ASP A 145 -10.20 13.93 7.49
CA ASP A 145 -11.14 14.97 7.11
C ASP A 145 -10.42 16.21 6.55
N GLN A 146 -9.34 16.66 7.19
CA GLN A 146 -8.53 17.79 6.75
C GLN A 146 -7.86 17.52 5.39
N VAL A 147 -7.21 16.37 5.24
CA VAL A 147 -6.50 16.06 3.98
C VAL A 147 -7.47 15.71 2.85
N SER A 148 -8.71 15.30 3.15
CA SER A 148 -9.71 14.98 2.13
C SER A 148 -10.11 16.19 1.28
N THR A 149 -10.01 17.39 1.82
CA THR A 149 -10.33 18.66 1.16
C THR A 149 -9.10 19.46 0.75
N ALA A 150 -7.90 19.10 1.24
CA ALA A 150 -6.66 19.81 0.94
C ALA A 150 -6.24 19.66 -0.53
N ARG A 151 -5.66 20.70 -1.11
CA ARG A 151 -5.12 20.69 -2.48
C ARG A 151 -3.64 20.33 -2.47
N PRO A 152 -3.20 19.30 -3.24
CA PRO A 152 -1.79 18.96 -3.38
C PRO A 152 -1.01 20.07 -4.09
N VAL A 153 0.18 20.39 -3.59
CA VAL A 153 1.06 21.42 -4.18
C VAL A 153 1.49 21.14 -5.61
N LEU A 154 1.57 19.87 -6.01
CA LEU A 154 1.94 19.46 -7.38
C LEU A 154 0.87 19.83 -8.41
N THR A 155 -0.38 19.97 -8.02
CA THR A 155 -1.47 20.41 -8.91
C THR A 155 -1.39 21.92 -9.18
N GLU A 156 -0.89 22.71 -8.24
CA GLU A 156 -0.73 24.17 -8.42
C GLU A 156 0.38 24.50 -9.43
N LEU A 157 1.48 23.72 -9.44
CA LEU A 157 2.57 23.91 -10.40
C LEU A 157 2.17 23.57 -11.84
N ALA A 158 1.28 22.58 -12.03
CA ALA A 158 0.76 22.22 -13.35
C ALA A 158 -0.24 23.26 -13.89
N GLY A 159 -0.97 23.95 -13.01
CA GLY A 159 -1.90 25.02 -13.37
C GLY A 159 -1.25 26.37 -13.67
N ALA A 160 -0.02 26.60 -13.22
CA ALA A 160 0.71 27.85 -13.39
C ALA A 160 1.49 27.95 -14.73
N THR A 161 1.53 26.87 -15.51
CA THR A 161 2.24 26.79 -16.81
C THR A 161 1.31 26.82 -18.04
N SER A 162 0.04 27.17 -17.88
CA SER A 162 -0.91 27.26 -18.99
C SER A 162 -1.25 28.70 -19.37
#